data_0dd234a6c50253683c96c08c9d2e7f6c
#
_entry.id   0dd234a6c50253683c96c08c9d2e7f6c
#
_cell.length_a   1.000
_cell.length_b   1.000
_cell.length_c   1.000
_cell.angle_alpha   90.00
_cell.angle_beta   90.00
_cell.angle_gamma   90.00
#
_symmetry.space_group_name_H-M   'P 1'
#
loop_
_entity.id
_entity.type
_entity.pdbx_description
1 polymer ?
#
loop_
_entity_poly.entity_id
_entity_poly.type
_entity_poly.pdbx_seq_one_letter_code
_entity_poly.pdbx_strand_id
1 'polypeptide(L)'
;MRKRVKKDSLYNVASIAKAIEIIGGGERLARKIETSYQTVLNWKNGFSVPSIINCVKLEKATDGKVKREDILPDYPWDELK
;
A
#
# COMPACT_ATOMS: atom_id res chain seq x y z
N MET A 1 13.46 -5.99 18.68
CA MET A 1 13.22 -5.98 18.17
C MET A 1 12.94 -6.34 17.21
N ARG A 2 13.09 -6.69 16.81
CA ARG A 2 12.88 -7.09 16.01
C ARG A 2 12.04 -7.13 15.24
N LYS A 3 11.75 -7.23 15.09
CA LYS A 3 10.73 -7.20 14.63
C LYS A 3 10.44 -6.56 13.40
N ARG A 4 11.10 -5.84 12.83
CA ARG A 4 10.86 -5.28 11.64
C ARG A 4 10.83 -6.19 10.53
N VAL A 5 11.41 -7.27 10.62
CA VAL A 5 11.32 -8.33 9.65
C VAL A 5 9.92 -8.80 9.47
N LYS A 6 9.18 -8.83 10.59
CA LYS A 6 7.84 -9.21 10.53
C LYS A 6 7.00 -8.27 9.76
N LYS A 7 7.34 -7.03 9.73
CA LYS A 7 6.62 -6.08 9.00
C LYS A 7 6.69 -6.36 7.54
N ASP A 8 7.83 -6.79 7.05
CA ASP A 8 7.98 -7.12 5.65
C ASP A 8 7.12 -8.29 5.23
N SER A 9 6.87 -9.24 6.11
CA SER A 9 6.05 -10.37 5.73
C SER A 9 4.57 -10.01 5.77
N LEU A 10 4.19 -9.01 6.55
CA LEU A 10 2.79 -8.60 6.60
C LEU A 10 2.43 -7.61 5.51
N TYR A 11 3.42 -6.98 4.93
CA TYR A 11 3.17 -5.81 4.12
C TYR A 11 4.31 -5.64 3.14
N ASN A 12 3.98 -5.50 1.90
CA ASN A 12 4.97 -5.40 0.84
C ASN A 12 5.25 -3.95 0.50
N VAL A 13 6.33 -3.43 1.07
CA VAL A 13 6.70 -2.03 0.86
C VAL A 13 6.97 -1.74 -0.61
N ALA A 14 7.51 -2.71 -1.34
CA ALA A 14 7.82 -2.51 -2.75
C ALA A 14 6.57 -2.23 -3.57
N SER A 15 5.42 -2.74 -3.16
CA SER A 15 4.16 -2.47 -3.86
C SER A 15 3.78 -1.00 -3.77
N ILE A 16 4.10 -0.36 -2.64
CA ILE A 16 3.81 1.06 -2.49
C ILE A 16 4.71 1.88 -3.41
N ALA A 17 6.00 1.53 -3.49
CA ALA A 17 6.91 2.24 -4.37
C ALA A 17 6.46 2.10 -5.82
N LYS A 18 5.96 0.93 -6.20
CA LYS A 18 5.47 0.69 -7.53
C LYS A 18 4.23 1.55 -7.81
N ALA A 19 3.33 1.65 -6.85
CA ALA A 19 2.13 2.47 -7.02
C ALA A 19 2.50 3.94 -7.19
N ILE A 20 3.47 4.41 -6.43
CA ILE A 20 3.92 5.79 -6.54
C ILE A 20 4.48 6.04 -7.94
N GLU A 21 5.26 5.10 -8.45
CA GLU A 21 5.85 5.23 -9.76
C GLU A 21 4.80 5.23 -10.86
N ILE A 22 3.83 4.34 -10.77
CA ILE A 22 2.76 4.24 -11.77
C ILE A 22 1.94 5.54 -11.84
N ILE A 23 1.63 6.10 -10.68
CA ILE A 23 0.80 7.30 -10.61
C ILE A 23 1.61 8.56 -10.96
N GLY A 24 2.91 8.52 -10.70
CA GLY A 24 3.77 9.65 -11.04
C GLY A 24 4.13 10.54 -9.86
N GLY A 25 4.17 9.99 -8.66
CA GLY A 25 4.60 10.72 -7.50
C GLY A 25 3.75 10.44 -6.28
N GLY A 26 4.38 10.57 -5.11
CA GLY A 26 3.70 10.30 -3.85
C GLY A 26 2.57 11.27 -3.54
N GLU A 27 2.77 12.55 -3.87
CA GLU A 27 1.71 13.53 -3.62
C GLU A 27 0.52 13.30 -4.53
N ARG A 28 0.79 12.90 -5.76
CA ARG A 28 -0.26 12.61 -6.70
C ARG A 28 -1.06 11.39 -6.24
N LEU A 29 -0.35 10.38 -5.77
CA LEU A 29 -1.00 9.20 -5.26
C LEU A 29 -1.85 9.54 -4.04
N ALA A 30 -1.31 10.36 -3.13
CA ALA A 30 -2.04 10.74 -1.93
C ALA A 30 -3.36 11.41 -2.28
N ARG A 31 -3.32 12.32 -3.25
CA ARG A 31 -4.55 13.00 -3.66
C ARG A 31 -5.53 12.04 -4.30
N LYS A 32 -5.02 11.13 -5.10
CA LYS A 32 -5.89 10.20 -5.82
C LYS A 32 -6.65 9.28 -4.89
N ILE A 33 -6.03 8.87 -3.80
CA ILE A 33 -6.70 7.98 -2.85
C ILE A 33 -7.20 8.72 -1.62
N GLU A 34 -7.13 10.06 -1.67
CA GLU A 34 -7.69 10.91 -0.62
C GLU A 34 -7.05 10.73 0.75
N THR A 35 -5.73 10.75 0.77
CA THR A 35 -5.00 10.67 2.01
C THR A 35 -3.88 11.72 1.98
N SER A 36 -3.10 11.81 3.05
CA SER A 36 -2.02 12.79 3.10
C SER A 36 -0.75 12.22 2.50
N TYR A 37 0.11 13.12 2.03
CA TYR A 37 1.40 12.71 1.52
C TYR A 37 2.24 12.03 2.61
N GLN A 38 2.13 12.53 3.83
CA GLN A 38 2.87 11.93 4.94
C GLN A 38 2.46 10.48 5.16
N THR A 39 1.17 10.19 4.99
CA THR A 39 0.69 8.82 5.11
C THR A 39 1.32 7.92 4.06
N VAL A 40 1.40 8.40 2.81
CA VAL A 40 2.01 7.63 1.74
C VAL A 40 3.49 7.41 2.03
N LEU A 41 4.17 8.42 2.54
CA LEU A 41 5.59 8.28 2.90
C LEU A 41 5.78 7.26 4.01
N ASN A 42 4.88 7.25 4.99
CA ASN A 42 4.96 6.29 6.08
C ASN A 42 4.84 4.86 5.54
N TRP A 43 3.96 4.64 4.58
CA TRP A 43 3.85 3.33 3.95
C TRP A 43 5.11 2.98 3.18
N LYS A 44 5.62 3.94 2.41
CA LYS A 44 6.80 3.70 1.59
C LYS A 44 8.02 3.36 2.43
N ASN A 45 8.13 4.00 3.59
CA ASN A 45 9.28 3.81 4.46
C ASN A 45 9.09 2.69 5.49
N GLY A 46 7.95 2.03 5.46
CA GLY A 46 7.70 0.90 6.34
C GLY A 46 7.30 1.28 7.76
N PHE A 47 6.94 2.54 7.98
CA PHE A 47 6.55 2.98 9.32
C PHE A 47 5.11 2.65 9.67
N SER A 48 4.27 2.48 8.68
CA SER A 48 2.89 2.10 8.92
C SER A 48 2.38 1.28 7.75
N VAL A 49 1.28 0.59 7.96
CA VAL A 49 0.70 -0.33 6.99
C VAL A 49 -0.60 0.25 6.47
N PRO A 50 -0.85 0.22 5.16
CA PRO A 50 -2.12 0.73 4.64
C PRO A 50 -3.28 -0.08 5.20
N SER A 51 -4.39 0.60 5.47
CA SER A 51 -5.58 -0.10 5.90
C SER A 51 -6.15 -0.91 4.74
N ILE A 52 -7.08 -1.80 5.07
CA ILE A 52 -7.76 -2.61 4.06
C ILE A 52 -8.38 -1.72 2.99
N ILE A 53 -9.06 -0.67 3.42
CA ILE A 53 -9.71 0.25 2.48
C ILE A 53 -8.69 0.94 1.60
N ASN A 54 -7.55 1.33 2.16
CA ASN A 54 -6.52 1.98 1.36
C ASN A 54 -5.88 1.02 0.38
N CYS A 55 -5.77 -0.26 0.72
CA CYS A 55 -5.28 -1.25 -0.24
C CYS A 55 -6.19 -1.34 -1.44
N VAL A 56 -7.50 -1.31 -1.21
CA VAL A 56 -8.47 -1.34 -2.30
C VAL A 56 -8.36 -0.07 -3.14
N LYS A 57 -8.19 1.07 -2.49
CA LYS A 57 -8.05 2.33 -3.22
C LYS A 57 -6.78 2.34 -4.07
N LEU A 58 -5.69 1.79 -3.54
CA LEU A 58 -4.44 1.71 -4.28
C LEU A 58 -4.58 0.83 -5.52
N GLU A 59 -5.29 -0.28 -5.36
CA GLU A 59 -5.52 -1.15 -6.50
C GLU A 59 -6.31 -0.43 -7.58
N LYS A 60 -7.37 0.25 -7.20
CA LYS A 60 -8.19 0.97 -8.17
C LYS A 60 -7.43 2.13 -8.81
N ALA A 61 -6.63 2.83 -8.02
CA ALA A 61 -5.89 3.98 -8.53
C ALA A 61 -4.85 3.56 -9.57
N THR A 62 -4.33 2.36 -9.46
CA THR A 62 -3.32 1.86 -10.40
C THR A 62 -3.93 0.96 -11.48
N ASP A 63 -5.26 0.93 -11.59
CA ASP A 63 -5.97 0.10 -12.57
C ASP A 63 -5.59 -1.37 -12.44
N GLY A 64 -5.41 -1.82 -11.21
CA GLY A 64 -5.12 -3.21 -10.94
C GLY A 64 -3.67 -3.62 -11.12
N LYS A 65 -2.80 -2.68 -11.44
CA LYS A 65 -1.38 -3.00 -11.61
C LYS A 65 -0.71 -3.29 -10.28
N VAL A 66 -1.22 -2.70 -9.21
CA VAL A 66 -0.81 -3.03 -7.86
C VAL A 66 -2.05 -3.56 -7.17
N LYS A 67 -2.07 -4.85 -6.90
CA LYS A 67 -3.25 -5.48 -6.34
C LYS A 67 -3.23 -5.43 -4.83
N ARG A 68 -4.43 -5.44 -4.23
CA ARG A 68 -4.53 -5.44 -2.77
C ARG A 68 -3.79 -6.64 -2.17
N GLU A 69 -3.83 -7.76 -2.86
CA GLU A 69 -3.13 -8.96 -2.39
C GLU A 69 -1.62 -8.79 -2.44
N ASP A 70 -1.12 -7.94 -3.34
CA ASP A 70 0.30 -7.67 -3.42
C ASP A 70 0.75 -6.80 -2.26
N ILE A 71 -0.13 -5.93 -1.76
CA ILE A 71 0.21 -5.01 -0.68
C ILE A 71 0.17 -5.73 0.66
N LEU A 72 -0.91 -6.47 0.90
CA LEU A 72 -1.08 -7.24 2.14
C LEU A 72 -1.32 -8.69 1.82
N PRO A 73 -0.28 -9.44 1.49
CA PRO A 73 -0.46 -10.82 1.04
C PRO A 73 -1.00 -11.75 2.11
N ASP A 74 -0.76 -11.44 3.37
CA ASP A 74 -1.20 -12.32 4.45
C ASP A 74 -2.64 -12.06 4.90
N TYR A 75 -3.28 -11.02 4.38
CA TYR A 75 -4.66 -10.74 4.76
C TYR A 75 -5.60 -11.70 4.02
N PRO A 76 -6.62 -12.22 4.69
CA PRO A 76 -7.53 -13.19 4.04
C PRO A 76 -8.53 -12.50 3.11
N TRP A 77 -8.04 -12.07 1.96
CA TRP A 77 -8.87 -11.34 1.00
C TRP A 77 -10.05 -12.15 0.50
N ASP A 78 -9.90 -13.47 0.44
CA ASP A 78 -10.97 -14.32 -0.03
C ASP A 78 -12.22 -14.21 0.82
N GLU A 79 -12.06 -13.89 2.08
CA GLU A 79 -13.20 -13.79 2.98
C GLU A 79 -13.99 -12.51 2.82
N LEU A 80 -13.51 -11.60 2.02
CA LEU A 80 -14.20 -10.34 1.79
C LEU A 80 -15.14 -10.37 0.59
N LYS A 81 -15.19 -11.46 -0.10
CA LYS A 81 -16.02 -11.54 -1.31
C LYS A 81 -17.48 -11.73 -1.00
#